data_bb68604e7f888703d065c751ac7a16ec
#
_entry.id   bb68604e7f888703d065c751ac7a16ec
#
_cell.length_a   1.000
_cell.length_b   1.000
_cell.length_c   1.000
_cell.angle_alpha   90.00
_cell.angle_beta   90.00
_cell.angle_gamma   90.00
#
_symmetry.space_group_name_H-M   'P 1'
#
loop_
_entity.id
_entity.type
_entity.pdbx_description
1 polymer ?
#
loop_
_entity_poly.entity_id
_entity_poly.type
_entity_poly.pdbx_seq_one_letter_code
_entity_poly.pdbx_strand_id
1 'polypeptide(L)'
;MTTARTRSPNLTLLGAAYGLLWGVVALVILSLLMRGLPDAYSTVTYLTGSIPTGIMVTRLLAGRLGRAKGWAAWPYGPLALLLGTLTFAASMLVIHAVHDFGQSLTWRGMLESLQGVRFHDSLIMFWWYPLYGFISIVPIFLAVLNCWDLRQRMMQASYQG
;
A
#
# COMPACT_ATOMS: atom_id res chain seq x y z
N MET A 1 -29.28 28.23 -13.82
CA MET A 1 -28.58 27.74 -12.60
C MET A 1 -28.05 26.36 -12.91
N THR A 2 -26.77 26.26 -13.28
CA THR A 2 -26.09 25.00 -13.58
C THR A 2 -25.67 24.40 -12.22
N THR A 3 -26.38 23.37 -11.76
CA THR A 3 -26.00 22.60 -10.59
C THR A 3 -24.66 21.94 -10.89
N ALA A 4 -23.59 22.50 -10.36
CA ALA A 4 -22.27 21.90 -10.37
C ALA A 4 -22.38 20.55 -9.65
N ARG A 5 -22.44 19.47 -10.41
CA ARG A 5 -22.47 18.09 -9.92
C ARG A 5 -21.15 17.84 -9.19
N THR A 6 -21.18 17.97 -7.89
CA THR A 6 -20.02 17.74 -7.02
C THR A 6 -19.57 16.30 -7.17
N ARG A 7 -18.43 16.12 -7.83
CA ARG A 7 -17.82 14.80 -8.05
C ARG A 7 -17.20 14.34 -6.76
N SER A 8 -17.77 13.31 -6.12
CA SER A 8 -17.10 12.61 -5.02
C SER A 8 -15.69 12.19 -5.46
N PRO A 9 -14.66 12.32 -4.60
CA PRO A 9 -13.29 11.98 -4.98
C PRO A 9 -13.24 10.54 -5.46
N ASN A 10 -12.58 10.30 -6.58
CA ASN A 10 -12.39 8.96 -7.09
C ASN A 10 -11.36 8.24 -6.19
N LEU A 11 -11.88 7.49 -5.20
CA LEU A 11 -11.07 6.79 -4.21
C LEU A 11 -10.11 5.76 -4.83
N THR A 12 -10.46 5.23 -6.00
CA THR A 12 -9.59 4.30 -6.72
C THR A 12 -8.35 5.03 -7.27
N LEU A 13 -8.55 6.17 -7.94
CA LEU A 13 -7.45 6.96 -8.49
C LEU A 13 -6.57 7.52 -7.38
N LEU A 14 -7.20 8.03 -6.32
CA LEU A 14 -6.49 8.57 -5.15
C LEU A 14 -5.69 7.47 -4.44
N GLY A 15 -6.31 6.30 -4.25
CA GLY A 15 -5.63 5.15 -3.65
C GLY A 15 -4.47 4.64 -4.50
N ALA A 16 -4.61 4.61 -5.83
CA ALA A 16 -3.51 4.28 -6.73
C ALA A 16 -2.34 5.26 -6.62
N ALA A 17 -2.63 6.58 -6.54
CA ALA A 17 -1.61 7.60 -6.36
C ALA A 17 -0.86 7.45 -5.01
N TYR A 18 -1.59 7.22 -3.91
CA TYR A 18 -0.95 6.92 -2.62
C TYR A 18 -0.14 5.62 -2.67
N GLY A 19 -0.67 4.57 -3.32
CA GLY A 19 0.06 3.32 -3.49
C GLY A 19 1.39 3.54 -4.22
N LEU A 20 1.38 4.24 -5.35
CA LEU A 20 2.60 4.56 -6.10
C LEU A 20 3.59 5.37 -5.26
N LEU A 21 3.13 6.38 -4.52
CA LEU A 21 3.97 7.15 -3.61
C LEU A 21 4.67 6.22 -2.60
N TRP A 22 3.93 5.31 -1.98
CA TRP A 22 4.47 4.34 -1.03
C TRP A 22 5.41 3.34 -1.69
N GLY A 23 5.12 2.92 -2.92
CA GLY A 23 6.03 2.07 -3.70
C GLY A 23 7.38 2.75 -3.95
N VAL A 24 7.37 4.04 -4.31
CA VAL A 24 8.59 4.83 -4.49
C VAL A 24 9.34 4.99 -3.16
N VAL A 25 8.65 5.30 -2.06
CA VAL A 25 9.27 5.41 -0.73
C VAL A 25 9.92 4.08 -0.32
N ALA A 26 9.24 2.96 -0.53
CA ALA A 26 9.79 1.64 -0.24
C ALA A 26 11.06 1.34 -1.07
N LEU A 27 11.05 1.67 -2.36
CA LEU A 27 12.22 1.51 -3.24
C LEU A 27 13.40 2.39 -2.81
N VAL A 28 13.14 3.62 -2.39
CA VAL A 28 14.20 4.52 -1.86
C VAL A 28 14.79 3.92 -0.58
N ILE A 29 13.96 3.47 0.34
CA ILE A 29 14.42 2.83 1.58
C ILE A 29 15.24 1.57 1.27
N LEU A 30 14.74 0.72 0.36
CA LEU A 30 15.44 -0.49 -0.06
C LEU A 30 16.80 -0.16 -0.68
N SER A 31 16.84 0.83 -1.58
CA SER A 31 18.10 1.29 -2.22
C SER A 31 19.13 1.76 -1.20
N LEU A 32 18.69 2.49 -0.17
CA LEU A 32 19.55 2.96 0.91
C LEU A 32 20.08 1.80 1.77
N LEU A 33 19.23 0.83 2.07
CA LEU A 33 19.60 -0.35 2.88
C LEU A 33 20.56 -1.27 2.13
N MET A 34 20.33 -1.49 0.84
CA MET A 34 21.15 -2.37 0.01
C MET A 34 22.40 -1.67 -0.58
N ARG A 35 22.56 -0.37 -0.34
CA ARG A 35 23.63 0.45 -0.90
C ARG A 35 23.73 0.36 -2.44
N GLY A 36 22.59 0.20 -3.09
CA GLY A 36 22.50 0.08 -4.54
C GLY A 36 21.08 0.21 -5.04
N LEU A 37 20.92 0.39 -6.35
CA LEU A 37 19.61 0.42 -6.98
C LEU A 37 19.05 -1.01 -7.06
N PRO A 38 17.77 -1.23 -6.73
CA PRO A 38 17.12 -2.51 -6.96
C PRO A 38 17.07 -2.82 -8.45
N ASP A 39 17.08 -4.10 -8.79
CA ASP A 39 16.96 -4.54 -10.17
C ASP A 39 15.59 -4.17 -10.77
N ALA A 40 15.49 -4.29 -12.10
CA ALA A 40 14.27 -3.93 -12.82
C ALA A 40 13.06 -4.77 -12.39
N TYR A 41 13.28 -6.06 -12.10
CA TYR A 41 12.21 -6.95 -11.65
C TYR A 41 11.68 -6.53 -10.28
N SER A 42 12.55 -6.31 -9.31
CA SER A 42 12.17 -5.81 -7.98
C SER A 42 11.46 -4.48 -8.08
N THR A 43 11.97 -3.54 -8.89
CA THR A 43 11.36 -2.22 -9.08
C THR A 43 9.92 -2.34 -9.59
N VAL A 44 9.70 -3.09 -10.67
CA VAL A 44 8.36 -3.29 -11.26
C VAL A 44 7.43 -3.99 -10.27
N THR A 45 7.91 -5.01 -9.59
CA THR A 45 7.12 -5.79 -8.63
C THR A 45 6.66 -4.92 -7.45
N TYR A 46 7.56 -4.10 -6.87
CA TYR A 46 7.22 -3.19 -5.79
C TYR A 46 6.18 -2.14 -6.20
N LEU A 47 6.36 -1.51 -7.36
CA LEU A 47 5.40 -0.52 -7.86
C LEU A 47 4.04 -1.16 -8.19
N THR A 48 4.04 -2.33 -8.82
CA THR A 48 2.82 -3.05 -9.16
C THR A 48 2.06 -3.51 -7.91
N GLY A 49 2.76 -4.03 -6.91
CA GLY A 49 2.16 -4.48 -5.63
C GLY A 49 1.65 -3.32 -4.77
N SER A 50 2.24 -2.14 -4.88
CA SER A 50 1.84 -0.98 -4.08
C SER A 50 0.52 -0.34 -4.55
N ILE A 51 0.18 -0.40 -5.83
CA ILE A 51 -1.06 0.18 -6.37
C ILE A 51 -2.32 -0.45 -5.75
N PRO A 52 -2.55 -1.78 -5.82
CA PRO A 52 -3.73 -2.40 -5.21
C PRO A 52 -3.76 -2.20 -3.69
N THR A 53 -2.59 -2.19 -3.05
CA THR A 53 -2.45 -1.88 -1.63
C THR A 53 -3.00 -0.50 -1.30
N GLY A 54 -2.57 0.53 -2.00
CA GLY A 54 -3.04 1.90 -1.79
C GLY A 54 -4.54 2.05 -2.04
N ILE A 55 -5.07 1.41 -3.09
CA ILE A 55 -6.52 1.40 -3.38
C ILE A 55 -7.30 0.76 -2.23
N MET A 56 -6.85 -0.39 -1.75
CA MET A 56 -7.53 -1.13 -0.68
C MET A 56 -7.54 -0.36 0.63
N VAL A 57 -6.38 0.13 1.07
CA VAL A 57 -6.24 0.91 2.31
C VAL A 57 -7.07 2.19 2.24
N THR A 58 -7.03 2.91 1.12
CA THR A 58 -7.82 4.14 0.93
C THR A 58 -9.32 3.86 1.03
N ARG A 59 -9.82 2.82 0.39
CA ARG A 59 -11.23 2.44 0.46
C ARG A 59 -11.68 2.03 1.86
N LEU A 60 -10.84 1.27 2.58
CA LEU A 60 -11.13 0.83 3.95
C LEU A 60 -11.19 2.00 4.94
N LEU A 61 -10.31 2.99 4.76
CA LEU A 61 -10.18 4.07 5.72
C LEU A 61 -11.01 5.32 5.37
N ALA A 62 -11.36 5.55 4.10
CA ALA A 62 -12.03 6.76 3.65
C ALA A 62 -13.32 7.08 4.44
N GLY A 63 -14.20 6.10 4.62
CA GLY A 63 -15.45 6.29 5.36
C GLY A 63 -15.27 6.56 6.85
N ARG A 64 -14.20 6.04 7.46
CA ARG A 64 -13.88 6.27 8.87
C ARG A 64 -13.19 7.62 9.06
N LEU A 65 -12.25 7.96 8.18
CA LEU A 65 -11.54 9.24 8.20
C LEU A 65 -12.47 10.43 7.93
N GLY A 66 -13.44 10.28 7.02
CA GLY A 66 -14.43 11.34 6.75
C GLY A 66 -15.29 11.68 7.97
N ARG A 67 -15.49 10.72 8.89
CA ARG A 67 -16.25 10.90 10.14
C ARG A 67 -15.39 11.29 11.34
N ALA A 68 -14.08 11.13 11.27
CA ALA A 68 -13.16 11.44 12.36
C ALA A 68 -13.01 12.94 12.56
N LYS A 69 -13.25 13.43 13.78
CA LYS A 69 -13.13 14.85 14.15
C LYS A 69 -11.80 15.13 14.85
N GLY A 70 -11.11 16.20 14.42
CA GLY A 70 -9.91 16.68 15.08
C GLY A 70 -8.84 15.59 15.25
N TRP A 71 -8.33 15.46 16.46
CA TRP A 71 -7.28 14.52 16.86
C TRP A 71 -7.64 13.03 16.70
N ALA A 72 -8.93 12.69 16.60
CA ALA A 72 -9.36 11.32 16.36
C ALA A 72 -8.89 10.72 15.00
N ALA A 73 -8.35 11.57 14.12
CA ALA A 73 -7.75 11.10 12.86
C ALA A 73 -6.31 10.55 13.04
N TRP A 74 -5.59 10.91 14.11
CA TRP A 74 -4.19 10.51 14.32
C TRP A 74 -3.95 8.98 14.36
N PRO A 75 -4.76 8.17 15.07
CA PRO A 75 -4.55 6.72 15.13
C PRO A 75 -4.67 6.02 13.78
N TYR A 76 -5.30 6.68 12.80
CA TYR A 76 -5.44 6.10 11.46
C TYR A 76 -4.13 6.09 10.67
N GLY A 77 -3.14 6.90 11.01
CA GLY A 77 -1.81 6.84 10.40
C GLY A 77 -1.11 5.50 10.66
N PRO A 78 -0.84 5.12 11.92
CA PRO A 78 -0.30 3.80 12.25
C PRO A 78 -1.17 2.65 11.74
N LEU A 79 -2.50 2.77 11.80
CA LEU A 79 -3.42 1.76 11.27
C LEU A 79 -3.29 1.63 9.74
N ALA A 80 -3.19 2.74 9.01
CA ALA A 80 -2.97 2.74 7.56
C ALA A 80 -1.63 2.09 7.21
N LEU A 81 -0.57 2.35 7.98
CA LEU A 81 0.73 1.73 7.80
C LEU A 81 0.65 0.22 8.02
N LEU A 82 0.01 -0.23 9.10
CA LEU A 82 -0.17 -1.65 9.37
C LEU A 82 -0.97 -2.35 8.28
N LEU A 83 -2.12 -1.81 7.91
CA LEU A 83 -2.94 -2.35 6.82
C LEU A 83 -2.20 -2.31 5.49
N GLY A 84 -1.45 -1.23 5.22
CA GLY A 84 -0.63 -1.08 4.02
C GLY A 84 0.44 -2.15 3.92
N THR A 85 1.19 -2.39 4.97
CA THR A 85 2.25 -3.41 4.96
C THR A 85 1.69 -4.83 4.83
N LEU A 86 0.57 -5.14 5.50
CA LEU A 86 -0.10 -6.43 5.39
C LEU A 86 -0.65 -6.68 3.98
N THR A 87 -1.35 -5.70 3.40
CA THR A 87 -1.90 -5.82 2.04
C THR A 87 -0.82 -5.82 0.98
N PHE A 88 0.27 -5.08 1.19
CA PHE A 88 1.44 -5.10 0.30
C PHE A 88 2.10 -6.48 0.30
N ALA A 89 2.36 -7.05 1.47
CA ALA A 89 2.93 -8.39 1.58
C ALA A 89 2.05 -9.45 0.89
N ALA A 90 0.72 -9.37 1.08
CA ALA A 90 -0.21 -10.25 0.37
C ALA A 90 -0.15 -10.06 -1.16
N SER A 91 -0.06 -8.81 -1.63
CA SER A 91 0.08 -8.51 -3.06
C SER A 91 1.39 -9.08 -3.62
N MET A 92 2.49 -8.99 -2.88
CA MET A 92 3.78 -9.57 -3.27
C MET A 92 3.72 -11.09 -3.38
N LEU A 93 3.06 -11.76 -2.42
CA LEU A 93 2.85 -13.22 -2.50
C LEU A 93 2.10 -13.62 -3.78
N VAL A 94 1.04 -12.88 -4.12
CA VAL A 94 0.27 -13.14 -5.35
C VAL A 94 1.12 -12.90 -6.59
N ILE A 95 1.88 -11.81 -6.65
CA ILE A 95 2.74 -11.49 -7.80
C ILE A 95 3.81 -12.57 -7.99
N HIS A 96 4.46 -13.01 -6.92
CA HIS A 96 5.45 -14.09 -6.98
C HIS A 96 4.81 -15.41 -7.41
N ALA A 97 3.64 -15.77 -6.86
CA ALA A 97 2.93 -16.98 -7.27
C ALA A 97 2.54 -16.97 -8.76
N VAL A 98 2.06 -15.82 -9.27
CA VAL A 98 1.72 -15.66 -10.69
C VAL A 98 2.97 -15.73 -11.58
N HIS A 99 4.07 -15.10 -11.15
CA HIS A 99 5.34 -15.15 -11.88
C HIS A 99 5.86 -16.58 -11.98
N ASP A 100 5.90 -17.30 -10.87
CA ASP A 100 6.41 -18.67 -10.81
C ASP A 100 5.50 -19.66 -11.56
N PHE A 101 4.17 -19.43 -11.53
CA PHE A 101 3.25 -20.17 -12.40
C PHE A 101 3.53 -19.91 -13.88
N GLY A 102 3.79 -18.63 -14.25
CA GLY A 102 4.17 -18.27 -15.63
C GLY A 102 5.48 -18.92 -16.09
N GLN A 103 6.44 -19.10 -15.18
CA GLN A 103 7.70 -19.77 -15.47
C GLN A 103 7.55 -21.30 -15.62
N SER A 104 6.72 -21.92 -14.78
CA SER A 104 6.55 -23.38 -14.75
C SER A 104 5.48 -23.89 -15.70
N LEU A 105 4.54 -23.02 -16.11
CA LEU A 105 3.33 -23.35 -16.90
C LEU A 105 2.50 -24.52 -16.33
N THR A 106 2.74 -24.91 -15.09
CA THR A 106 2.07 -26.02 -14.42
C THR A 106 1.59 -25.63 -13.02
N TRP A 107 0.39 -26.09 -12.67
CA TRP A 107 -0.17 -25.93 -11.34
C TRP A 107 0.73 -26.51 -10.24
N ARG A 108 1.42 -27.60 -10.57
CA ARG A 108 2.35 -28.26 -9.65
C ARG A 108 3.57 -27.36 -9.35
N GLY A 109 4.13 -26.71 -10.37
CA GLY A 109 5.24 -25.76 -10.18
C GLY A 109 4.86 -24.57 -9.32
N MET A 110 3.61 -24.07 -9.44
CA MET A 110 3.10 -23.03 -8.55
C MET A 110 3.01 -23.51 -7.09
N LEU A 111 2.52 -24.73 -6.85
CA LEU A 111 2.45 -25.31 -5.51
C LEU A 111 3.83 -25.55 -4.91
N GLU A 112 4.78 -26.04 -5.68
CA GLU A 112 6.17 -26.24 -5.27
C GLU A 112 6.84 -24.90 -4.93
N SER A 113 6.57 -23.85 -5.69
CA SER A 113 7.02 -22.47 -5.41
C SER A 113 6.44 -21.92 -4.11
N LEU A 114 5.15 -22.15 -3.84
CA LEU A 114 4.50 -21.73 -2.60
C LEU A 114 5.02 -22.50 -1.36
N GLN A 115 5.50 -23.73 -1.54
CA GLN A 115 6.06 -24.55 -0.46
C GLN A 115 7.58 -24.35 -0.28
N GLY A 116 8.23 -23.69 -1.23
CA GLY A 116 9.69 -23.51 -1.23
C GLY A 116 10.18 -22.36 -0.36
N VAL A 117 11.48 -22.15 -0.42
CA VAL A 117 12.22 -21.11 0.33
C VAL A 117 11.61 -19.72 0.13
N ARG A 118 11.13 -19.40 -1.05
CA ARG A 118 10.52 -18.10 -1.38
C ARG A 118 9.26 -17.80 -0.57
N PHE A 119 8.43 -18.79 -0.31
CA PHE A 119 7.25 -18.63 0.55
C PHE A 119 7.65 -18.35 1.99
N HIS A 120 8.64 -19.07 2.49
CA HIS A 120 9.19 -18.86 3.83
C HIS A 120 9.82 -17.46 3.96
N ASP A 121 10.62 -17.05 2.97
CA ASP A 121 11.21 -15.70 2.93
C ASP A 121 10.13 -14.62 2.84
N SER A 122 9.07 -14.85 2.05
CA SER A 122 7.93 -13.92 1.96
C SER A 122 7.15 -13.84 3.27
N LEU A 123 7.00 -14.95 4.00
CA LEU A 123 6.40 -14.93 5.36
C LEU A 123 7.28 -14.19 6.35
N ILE A 124 8.60 -14.41 6.32
CA ILE A 124 9.54 -13.65 7.16
C ILE A 124 9.42 -12.16 6.82
N MET A 125 9.45 -11.79 5.56
CA MET A 125 9.24 -10.42 5.11
C MET A 125 7.89 -9.86 5.55
N PHE A 126 6.82 -10.66 5.52
CA PHE A 126 5.49 -10.27 6.00
C PHE A 126 5.51 -9.78 7.45
N TRP A 127 6.30 -10.39 8.33
CA TRP A 127 6.47 -9.97 9.71
C TRP A 127 7.47 -8.82 9.87
N TRP A 128 8.52 -8.79 9.07
CA TRP A 128 9.57 -7.78 9.15
C TRP A 128 9.14 -6.43 8.55
N TYR A 129 8.35 -6.40 7.48
CA TYR A 129 7.89 -5.12 6.87
C TYR A 129 7.15 -4.21 7.84
N PRO A 130 6.14 -4.70 8.62
CA PRO A 130 5.52 -3.88 9.64
C PRO A 130 6.52 -3.38 10.68
N LEU A 131 7.42 -4.25 11.14
CA LEU A 131 8.41 -3.93 12.16
C LEU A 131 9.34 -2.79 11.69
N TYR A 132 9.89 -2.89 10.49
CA TYR A 132 10.71 -1.83 9.90
C TYR A 132 9.93 -0.54 9.66
N GLY A 133 8.69 -0.63 9.24
CA GLY A 133 7.81 0.51 9.08
C GLY A 133 7.55 1.25 10.41
N PHE A 134 7.42 0.52 11.51
CA PHE A 134 7.22 1.12 12.84
C PHE A 134 8.50 1.65 13.48
N ILE A 135 9.66 1.07 13.18
CA ILE A 135 10.96 1.55 13.68
C ILE A 135 11.35 2.87 13.00
N SER A 136 10.87 3.12 11.79
CA SER A 136 11.18 4.32 11.04
C SER A 136 10.13 5.41 11.26
N ILE A 137 10.55 6.55 11.81
CA ILE A 137 9.69 7.72 12.04
C ILE A 137 9.11 8.25 10.71
N VAL A 138 9.86 8.17 9.61
CA VAL A 138 9.47 8.70 8.30
C VAL A 138 8.22 8.03 7.74
N PRO A 139 8.10 6.70 7.65
CA PRO A 139 6.87 6.04 7.24
C PRO A 139 5.65 6.39 8.08
N ILE A 140 5.80 6.46 9.40
CA ILE A 140 4.69 6.83 10.30
C ILE A 140 4.21 8.24 9.99
N PHE A 141 5.14 9.19 9.87
CA PHE A 141 4.80 10.58 9.57
C PHE A 141 4.11 10.72 8.21
N LEU A 142 4.63 10.06 7.16
CA LEU A 142 4.00 10.03 5.83
C LEU A 142 2.60 9.39 5.86
N ALA A 143 2.41 8.33 6.63
CA ALA A 143 1.10 7.69 6.77
C ALA A 143 0.09 8.64 7.44
N VAL A 144 0.50 9.39 8.44
CA VAL A 144 -0.33 10.42 9.09
C VAL A 144 -0.67 11.54 8.10
N LEU A 145 0.29 12.03 7.32
CA LEU A 145 0.05 13.07 6.31
C LEU A 145 -0.93 12.59 5.23
N ASN A 146 -0.78 11.36 4.74
CA ASN A 146 -1.69 10.80 3.75
C ASN A 146 -3.11 10.62 4.30
N CYS A 147 -3.25 10.19 5.56
CA CYS A 147 -4.55 10.12 6.23
C CYS A 147 -5.17 11.50 6.43
N TRP A 148 -4.36 12.51 6.71
CA TRP A 148 -4.82 13.89 6.82
C TRP A 148 -5.31 14.45 5.49
N ASP A 149 -4.56 14.26 4.40
CA ASP A 149 -4.97 14.68 3.06
C ASP A 149 -6.26 13.96 2.62
N LEU A 150 -6.34 12.65 2.80
CA LEU A 150 -7.55 11.87 2.50
C LEU A 150 -8.75 12.40 3.26
N ARG A 151 -8.59 12.69 4.56
CA ARG A 151 -9.65 13.27 5.39
C ARG A 151 -10.10 14.62 4.87
N GLN A 152 -9.18 15.53 4.51
CA GLN A 152 -9.54 16.84 3.97
C GLN A 152 -10.36 16.71 2.68
N ARG A 153 -9.96 15.84 1.77
CA ARG A 153 -10.70 15.58 0.51
C ARG A 153 -12.10 15.02 0.77
N MET A 154 -12.23 14.13 1.75
CA MET A 154 -13.54 13.58 2.13
C MET A 154 -14.46 14.63 2.76
N MET A 155 -13.92 15.52 3.61
CA MET A 155 -14.69 16.61 4.18
C MET A 155 -15.13 17.62 3.11
N GLN A 156 -14.24 18.03 2.20
CA GLN A 156 -14.58 18.95 1.11
C GLN A 156 -15.71 18.40 0.24
N ALA A 157 -15.69 17.09 -0.05
CA ALA A 157 -16.76 16.46 -0.80
C ALA A 157 -18.12 16.46 -0.06
N SER A 158 -18.11 16.40 1.28
CA SER A 158 -19.34 16.43 2.09
C SER A 158 -19.93 17.82 2.28
N TYR A 159 -19.12 18.89 2.13
CA TYR A 159 -19.62 20.28 2.22
C TYR A 159 -20.22 20.79 0.89
N GLN A 160 -19.92 20.11 -0.18
CA GLN A 160 -20.36 20.52 -1.52
C GLN A 160 -21.61 19.77 -2.02
N GLY A 161 -22.12 18.83 -1.28
CA GLY A 161 -23.33 18.04 -1.54
C GLY A 161 -24.44 18.36 -0.58
#